data_ecc6d20fc2823664424b842e9a5d67a1
#
_entry.id   ecc6d20fc2823664424b842e9a5d67a1
#
_cell.length_a   1.000
_cell.length_b   1.000
_cell.length_c   1.000
_cell.angle_alpha   90.00
_cell.angle_beta   90.00
_cell.angle_gamma   90.00
#
_symmetry.space_group_name_H-M   'P 1'
#
loop_
_entity.id
_entity.type
_entity.pdbx_description
1 polymer ?
#
loop_
_entity_poly.entity_id
_entity_poly.type
_entity_poly.pdbx_seq_one_letter_code
_entity_poly.pdbx_strand_id
1 'polypeptide(L)'
;LLFVTRGGQKIREMVYNFQTDGFLAPDLTLLADHVTNNGITQVGYQQDHDSIVWCSTSSGELIGMTYLPDQKVVAWHRHPLGGTSVGARPTVESVAIIPDVVNGVDQVWVVVRSWLNGAEARSVQYLDPAFCVDQGLSLDNAVAISGATIANPIVITATSHGYSDGDEVYIKDVYGKEELNGITYTV
;
A
#
# COMPACT_ATOMS: atom_id res chain seq x y z
N LEU A 1 2.88 2.94 23.74
CA LEU A 1 3.12 4.02 22.78
C LEU A 1 4.31 3.65 21.90
N LEU A 2 4.13 3.70 20.57
CA LEU A 2 5.21 3.53 19.60
C LEU A 2 5.74 4.90 19.16
N PHE A 3 7.05 5.01 18.96
CA PHE A 3 7.66 6.23 18.44
C PHE A 3 8.91 5.93 17.61
N VAL A 4 9.16 6.78 16.63
CA VAL A 4 10.37 6.75 15.82
C VAL A 4 11.44 7.57 16.53
N THR A 5 12.65 7.04 16.62
CA THR A 5 13.79 7.78 17.22
C THR A 5 14.22 8.94 16.32
N ARG A 6 14.94 9.91 16.89
CA ARG A 6 15.44 11.10 16.18
C ARG A 6 16.22 10.77 14.90
N GLY A 7 16.91 9.63 14.86
CA GLY A 7 17.65 9.19 13.68
C GLY A 7 16.79 8.62 12.55
N GLY A 8 15.48 8.47 12.78
CA GLY A 8 14.56 7.95 11.79
C GLY A 8 14.64 6.45 11.51
N GLN A 9 15.63 5.76 12.04
CA GLN A 9 15.92 4.37 11.66
C GLN A 9 15.35 3.33 12.64
N LYS A 10 14.86 3.77 13.79
CA LYS A 10 14.43 2.85 14.86
C LYS A 10 13.03 3.20 15.36
N ILE A 11 12.22 2.17 15.54
CA ILE A 11 10.96 2.24 16.27
C ILE A 11 11.17 1.65 17.65
N ARG A 12 10.74 2.39 18.65
CA ARG A 12 10.75 1.95 20.04
C ARG A 12 9.33 1.96 20.60
N GLU A 13 9.11 1.04 21.54
CA GLU A 13 7.90 1.00 22.32
C GLU A 13 8.15 1.60 23.71
N MET A 14 7.34 2.58 24.11
CA MET A 14 7.37 3.08 25.48
C MET A 14 6.37 2.30 26.33
N VAL A 15 6.89 1.52 27.27
CA VAL A 15 6.13 0.68 28.19
C VAL A 15 6.49 1.06 29.62
N TYR A 16 5.46 1.19 30.47
CA TYR A 16 5.68 1.36 31.90
C TYR A 16 6.03 0.01 32.52
N ASN A 17 7.11 -0.01 33.29
CA ASN A 17 7.53 -1.17 34.06
C ASN A 17 7.29 -0.92 35.55
N PHE A 18 6.34 -1.66 36.10
CA PHE A 18 5.96 -1.55 37.50
C PHE A 18 7.08 -1.96 38.46
N GLN A 19 7.95 -2.91 38.11
CA GLN A 19 9.01 -3.41 38.96
C GLN A 19 10.12 -2.38 39.22
N THR A 20 10.36 -1.52 38.22
CA THR A 20 11.38 -0.48 38.25
C THR A 20 10.81 0.91 38.50
N ASP A 21 9.46 1.01 38.63
CA ASP A 21 8.72 2.28 38.69
C ASP A 21 9.19 3.29 37.66
N GLY A 22 9.25 2.84 36.40
CA GLY A 22 9.79 3.66 35.31
C GLY A 22 9.36 3.21 33.93
N PHE A 23 9.73 3.98 32.91
CA PHE A 23 9.47 3.65 31.53
C PHE A 23 10.66 2.94 30.90
N LEU A 24 10.38 1.87 30.17
CA LEU A 24 11.31 1.19 29.28
C LEU A 24 10.99 1.54 27.85
N ALA A 25 12.01 1.54 26.99
CA ALA A 25 11.84 1.81 25.58
C ALA A 25 12.61 0.77 24.74
N PRO A 26 12.15 -0.52 24.73
CA PRO A 26 12.78 -1.55 23.91
C PRO A 26 12.78 -1.17 22.43
N ASP A 27 13.83 -1.60 21.74
CA ASP A 27 14.03 -1.39 20.31
C ASP A 27 13.33 -2.52 19.55
N LEU A 28 12.31 -2.19 18.75
CA LEU A 28 11.56 -3.14 17.94
C LEU A 28 12.20 -3.41 16.57
N THR A 29 13.26 -2.67 16.23
CA THR A 29 13.99 -2.82 14.96
C THR A 29 15.30 -3.59 15.10
N LEU A 30 15.61 -4.13 16.28
CA LEU A 30 16.92 -4.71 16.59
C LEU A 30 17.38 -5.79 15.57
N LEU A 31 16.45 -6.61 15.08
CA LEU A 31 16.73 -7.66 14.09
C LEU A 31 16.39 -7.23 12.66
N ALA A 32 15.94 -6.00 12.46
CA ALA A 32 15.41 -5.49 11.20
C ALA A 32 16.09 -4.18 10.74
N ASP A 33 17.29 -3.89 11.22
CA ASP A 33 18.04 -2.69 10.83
C ASP A 33 18.17 -2.56 9.31
N HIS A 34 18.29 -3.69 8.60
CA HIS A 34 18.36 -3.74 7.13
C HIS A 34 17.05 -3.36 6.42
N VAL A 35 15.92 -3.38 7.12
CA VAL A 35 14.61 -2.95 6.59
C VAL A 35 14.42 -1.45 6.80
N THR A 36 14.87 -0.92 7.93
CA THR A 36 14.62 0.46 8.36
C THR A 36 15.78 1.43 8.11
N ASN A 37 16.91 0.94 7.57
CA ASN A 37 18.14 1.72 7.37
C ASN A 37 17.95 2.96 6.48
N ASN A 38 16.95 2.98 5.61
CA ASN A 38 16.63 4.13 4.76
C ASN A 38 15.86 5.24 5.48
N GLY A 39 15.55 5.05 6.75
CA GLY A 39 14.86 6.04 7.56
C GLY A 39 13.35 6.08 7.33
N ILE A 40 12.60 6.07 8.41
CA ILE A 40 11.13 6.11 8.45
C ILE A 40 10.70 7.57 8.43
N THR A 41 9.80 7.93 7.51
CA THR A 41 9.28 9.28 7.32
C THR A 41 7.88 9.45 7.89
N GLN A 42 7.05 8.42 7.78
CA GLN A 42 5.70 8.40 8.33
C GLN A 42 5.39 7.04 8.92
N VAL A 43 4.43 7.01 9.85
CA VAL A 43 3.93 5.81 10.51
C VAL A 43 2.41 5.88 10.55
N GLY A 44 1.75 4.79 10.16
CA GLY A 44 0.33 4.56 10.34
C GLY A 44 0.10 3.24 11.05
N TYR A 45 -0.90 3.14 11.91
CA TYR A 45 -1.25 1.89 12.60
C TYR A 45 -2.60 1.38 12.13
N GLN A 46 -2.58 0.21 11.50
CA GLN A 46 -3.75 -0.57 11.14
C GLN A 46 -4.06 -1.51 12.30
N GLN A 47 -5.24 -1.39 12.87
CA GLN A 47 -5.68 -2.18 14.01
C GLN A 47 -6.51 -3.39 13.58
N ASP A 48 -7.46 -3.17 12.68
CA ASP A 48 -8.36 -4.17 12.15
C ASP A 48 -8.04 -4.39 10.67
N HIS A 49 -7.91 -5.50 10.28
CA HIS A 49 -7.98 -6.92 10.31
C HIS A 49 -6.71 -7.53 10.92
N ASP A 50 -5.55 -6.91 10.65
CA ASP A 50 -4.23 -7.32 11.10
C ASP A 50 -3.57 -6.15 11.84
N SER A 51 -2.94 -6.44 12.96
CA SER A 51 -2.22 -5.43 13.74
C SER A 51 -0.87 -5.14 13.09
N ILE A 52 -0.86 -4.15 12.17
CA ILE A 52 0.32 -3.78 11.40
C ILE A 52 0.63 -2.28 11.55
N VAL A 53 1.88 -2.00 11.85
CA VAL A 53 2.43 -0.64 11.79
C VAL A 53 3.03 -0.43 10.40
N TRP A 54 2.37 0.37 9.59
CA TRP A 54 2.81 0.72 8.25
C TRP A 54 3.72 1.94 8.28
N CYS A 55 4.81 1.89 7.52
CA CYS A 55 5.77 2.99 7.45
C CYS A 55 6.16 3.28 6.01
N SER A 56 6.23 4.56 5.66
CA SER A 56 6.96 5.00 4.46
C SER A 56 8.41 5.33 4.83
N THR A 57 9.32 5.09 3.91
CA THR A 57 10.75 5.38 4.10
C THR A 57 11.20 6.53 3.21
N SER A 58 12.35 7.13 3.53
CA SER A 58 12.93 8.20 2.70
C SER A 58 13.37 7.73 1.31
N SER A 59 13.56 6.42 1.12
CA SER A 59 13.79 5.82 -0.21
C SER A 59 12.52 5.56 -0.99
N GLY A 60 11.34 5.79 -0.40
CA GLY A 60 10.05 5.53 -1.03
C GLY A 60 9.58 4.08 -0.95
N GLU A 61 10.17 3.26 -0.10
CA GLU A 61 9.65 1.92 0.18
C GLU A 61 8.49 1.98 1.18
N LEU A 62 7.47 1.15 0.96
CA LEU A 62 6.48 0.81 1.96
C LEU A 62 6.99 -0.39 2.76
N ILE A 63 7.05 -0.25 4.07
CA ILE A 63 7.42 -1.33 4.99
C ILE A 63 6.35 -1.50 6.04
N GLY A 64 6.17 -2.72 6.51
CA GLY A 64 5.23 -3.03 7.57
C GLY A 64 5.91 -3.74 8.73
N MET A 65 5.36 -3.56 9.91
CA MET A 65 5.74 -4.29 11.11
C MET A 65 4.48 -4.91 11.73
N THR A 66 4.34 -6.23 11.61
CA THR A 66 3.32 -6.95 12.39
C THR A 66 3.66 -6.83 13.86
N TYR A 67 2.72 -6.26 14.63
CA TYR A 67 2.96 -5.93 16.03
C TYR A 67 1.86 -6.50 16.93
N LEU A 68 2.16 -7.61 17.58
CA LEU A 68 1.28 -8.31 18.51
C LEU A 68 2.01 -8.46 19.87
N PRO A 69 2.01 -7.43 20.71
CA PRO A 69 2.80 -7.40 21.95
C PRO A 69 2.42 -8.50 22.93
N ASP A 70 1.15 -8.86 23.02
CA ASP A 70 0.66 -9.91 23.90
C ASP A 70 1.20 -11.29 23.52
N GLN A 71 1.49 -11.50 22.25
CA GLN A 71 2.07 -12.72 21.70
C GLN A 71 3.60 -12.61 21.50
N LYS A 72 4.19 -11.47 21.84
CA LYS A 72 5.61 -11.15 21.63
C LYS A 72 6.02 -11.27 20.17
N VAL A 73 5.12 -10.95 19.24
CA VAL A 73 5.40 -10.95 17.80
C VAL A 73 5.75 -9.54 17.36
N VAL A 74 6.95 -9.42 16.80
CA VAL A 74 7.44 -8.24 16.08
C VAL A 74 8.10 -8.76 14.81
N ALA A 75 7.42 -8.61 13.66
CA ALA A 75 7.89 -9.13 12.38
C ALA A 75 7.87 -8.03 11.33
N TRP A 76 9.01 -7.74 10.75
CA TRP A 76 9.17 -6.74 9.71
C TRP A 76 9.07 -7.33 8.31
N HIS A 77 8.43 -6.63 7.42
CA HIS A 77 8.25 -7.02 6.02
C HIS A 77 8.31 -5.81 5.10
N ARG A 78 8.65 -6.06 3.83
CA ARG A 78 8.74 -5.05 2.77
C ARG A 78 7.63 -5.25 1.77
N HIS A 79 7.08 -4.16 1.27
CA HIS A 79 6.03 -4.14 0.27
C HIS A 79 6.49 -3.35 -0.96
N PRO A 80 7.28 -3.97 -1.85
CA PRO A 80 7.68 -3.32 -3.09
C PRO A 80 6.46 -3.19 -4.00
N LEU A 81 6.06 -1.96 -4.31
CA LEU A 81 4.95 -1.72 -5.21
C LEU A 81 5.27 -2.21 -6.63
N GLY A 82 4.27 -2.80 -7.27
CA GLY A 82 4.31 -3.13 -8.68
C GLY A 82 4.24 -1.89 -9.56
N GLY A 83 4.62 -2.05 -10.81
CA GLY A 83 4.63 -1.00 -11.81
C GLY A 83 6.01 -0.78 -12.41
N THR A 84 6.03 -0.23 -13.62
CA THR A 84 7.26 0.15 -14.31
C THR A 84 7.53 1.63 -14.09
N SER A 85 8.72 1.91 -13.67
CA SER A 85 9.30 3.24 -13.79
C SER A 85 10.53 3.11 -14.67
N VAL A 86 10.89 4.13 -15.44
CA VAL A 86 12.10 4.10 -16.25
C VAL A 86 13.30 3.94 -15.32
N GLY A 87 13.71 2.68 -15.14
CA GLY A 87 14.88 2.31 -14.31
C GLY A 87 14.70 2.35 -12.79
N ALA A 88 13.49 2.60 -12.27
CA ALA A 88 13.24 2.62 -10.83
C ALA A 88 11.82 2.11 -10.50
N ARG A 89 11.62 1.58 -9.30
CA ARG A 89 10.29 1.20 -8.80
C ARG A 89 9.47 2.43 -8.43
N PRO A 90 8.12 2.34 -8.41
CA PRO A 90 7.28 3.36 -7.83
C PRO A 90 7.70 3.65 -6.39
N THR A 91 7.53 4.90 -5.95
CA THR A 91 7.90 5.34 -4.61
C THR A 91 6.66 5.77 -3.83
N VAL A 92 6.56 5.33 -2.59
CA VAL A 92 5.52 5.76 -1.65
C VAL A 92 5.97 7.06 -0.99
N GLU A 93 5.23 8.13 -1.21
CA GLU A 93 5.50 9.44 -0.62
C GLU A 93 4.76 9.64 0.71
N SER A 94 3.63 8.97 0.89
CA SER A 94 2.81 9.09 2.11
C SER A 94 2.02 7.81 2.35
N VAL A 95 1.74 7.51 3.62
CA VAL A 95 0.86 6.43 4.05
C VAL A 95 -0.16 6.95 5.06
N ALA A 96 -1.41 6.52 4.93
CA ALA A 96 -2.49 6.83 5.86
C ALA A 96 -3.34 5.58 6.11
N ILE A 97 -3.85 5.44 7.31
CA ILE A 97 -4.79 4.37 7.66
C ILE A 97 -6.16 5.01 7.83
N ILE A 98 -7.13 4.51 7.07
CA ILE A 98 -8.50 5.05 7.04
C ILE A 98 -9.46 3.91 7.39
N PRO A 99 -10.23 4.03 8.48
CA PRO A 99 -11.22 3.04 8.84
C PRO A 99 -12.33 2.94 7.79
N ASP A 100 -12.56 1.73 7.28
CA ASP A 100 -13.73 1.41 6.47
C ASP A 100 -14.85 0.89 7.40
N VAL A 101 -15.71 1.80 7.82
CA VAL A 101 -16.81 1.49 8.75
C VAL A 101 -17.86 0.56 8.17
N VAL A 102 -17.93 0.41 6.85
CA VAL A 102 -18.90 -0.47 6.17
C VAL A 102 -18.44 -1.92 6.27
N ASN A 103 -17.17 -2.17 6.03
CA ASN A 103 -16.60 -3.51 6.04
C ASN A 103 -15.94 -3.86 7.38
N GLY A 104 -15.83 -2.90 8.30
CA GLY A 104 -15.24 -3.11 9.64
C GLY A 104 -13.76 -3.41 9.60
N VAL A 105 -13.03 -2.84 8.65
CA VAL A 105 -11.59 -3.02 8.45
C VAL A 105 -10.89 -1.68 8.30
N ASP A 106 -9.61 -1.64 8.58
CA ASP A 106 -8.78 -0.48 8.30
C ASP A 106 -8.13 -0.61 6.92
N GLN A 107 -8.33 0.38 6.07
CA GLN A 107 -7.71 0.45 4.74
C GLN A 107 -6.38 1.20 4.80
N VAL A 108 -5.39 0.65 4.12
CA VAL A 108 -4.07 1.26 3.98
C VAL A 108 -4.03 2.07 2.68
N TRP A 109 -4.00 3.38 2.81
CA TRP A 109 -3.95 4.32 1.69
C TRP A 109 -2.54 4.87 1.53
N VAL A 110 -2.09 4.98 0.29
CA VAL A 110 -0.75 5.46 -0.05
C VAL A 110 -0.80 6.48 -1.18
N VAL A 111 0.06 7.49 -1.10
CA VAL A 111 0.37 8.35 -2.24
C VAL A 111 1.59 7.77 -2.92
N VAL A 112 1.44 7.39 -4.18
CA VAL A 112 2.48 6.75 -4.96
C VAL A 112 2.93 7.68 -6.08
N ARG A 113 4.22 7.84 -6.22
CA ARG A 113 4.85 8.48 -7.37
C ARG A 113 5.39 7.40 -8.29
N SER A 114 4.91 7.37 -9.51
CA SER A 114 5.27 6.40 -10.53
C SER A 114 5.48 7.08 -11.88
N TRP A 115 5.93 6.31 -12.85
CA TRP A 115 6.09 6.77 -14.22
C TRP A 115 4.96 6.16 -15.06
N LEU A 116 4.03 6.98 -15.51
CA LEU A 116 2.88 6.57 -16.32
C LEU A 116 2.89 7.29 -17.64
N ASN A 117 2.68 6.56 -18.72
CA ASN A 117 2.58 7.11 -20.09
C ASN A 117 3.71 8.07 -20.45
N GLY A 118 4.94 7.73 -20.08
CA GLY A 118 6.11 8.53 -20.39
C GLY A 118 6.34 9.77 -19.52
N ALA A 119 5.60 9.94 -18.42
CA ALA A 119 5.73 11.06 -17.50
C ALA A 119 5.67 10.62 -16.03
N GLU A 120 6.24 11.44 -15.15
CA GLU A 120 6.05 11.27 -13.70
C GLU A 120 4.61 11.63 -13.32
N ALA A 121 3.95 10.72 -12.61
CA ALA A 121 2.61 10.89 -12.11
C ALA A 121 2.53 10.55 -10.62
N ARG A 122 1.60 11.18 -9.93
CA ARG A 122 1.22 10.84 -8.55
C ARG A 122 -0.20 10.33 -8.54
N SER A 123 -0.42 9.25 -7.82
CA SER A 123 -1.74 8.66 -7.64
C SER A 123 -1.98 8.32 -6.19
N VAL A 124 -3.24 8.39 -5.79
CA VAL A 124 -3.70 7.89 -4.50
C VAL A 124 -4.18 6.47 -4.71
N GLN A 125 -3.62 5.54 -3.95
CA GLN A 125 -3.90 4.11 -4.06
C GLN A 125 -4.25 3.55 -2.69
N TYR A 126 -4.91 2.41 -2.65
CA TYR A 126 -5.09 1.64 -1.43
C TYR A 126 -4.70 0.18 -1.64
N LEU A 127 -4.25 -0.47 -0.57
CA LEU A 127 -3.98 -1.91 -0.59
C LEU A 127 -5.31 -2.63 -0.47
N ASP A 128 -5.66 -3.40 -1.50
CA ASP A 128 -6.87 -4.22 -1.51
C ASP A 128 -6.54 -5.63 -1.02
N PRO A 129 -7.12 -6.08 0.11
CA PRO A 129 -6.84 -7.41 0.66
C PRO A 129 -7.34 -8.57 -0.22
N ALA A 130 -8.19 -8.29 -1.21
CA ALA A 130 -8.62 -9.31 -2.17
C ALA A 130 -7.50 -9.77 -3.11
N PHE A 131 -6.43 -8.98 -3.25
CA PHE A 131 -5.26 -9.36 -4.03
C PHE A 131 -4.17 -9.93 -3.15
N CYS A 132 -3.64 -11.09 -3.51
CA CYS A 132 -2.53 -11.75 -2.81
C CYS A 132 -1.15 -11.17 -3.18
N VAL A 133 -1.10 -9.94 -3.69
CA VAL A 133 0.12 -9.23 -4.11
C VAL A 133 0.06 -7.79 -3.62
N ASP A 134 1.21 -7.18 -3.40
CA ASP A 134 1.33 -5.77 -3.04
C ASP A 134 1.02 -4.89 -4.26
N GLN A 135 -0.27 -4.79 -4.57
CA GLN A 135 -0.79 -4.00 -5.68
C GLN A 135 -1.79 -2.98 -5.15
N GLY A 136 -1.50 -1.71 -5.37
CA GLY A 136 -2.44 -0.64 -5.07
C GLY A 136 -3.39 -0.42 -6.24
N LEU A 137 -4.66 -0.14 -5.95
CA LEU A 137 -5.61 0.37 -6.93
C LEU A 137 -5.54 1.90 -6.92
N SER A 138 -5.28 2.48 -8.09
CA SER A 138 -5.37 3.93 -8.26
C SER A 138 -6.83 4.33 -8.41
N LEU A 139 -7.28 5.31 -7.63
CA LEU A 139 -8.59 5.94 -7.81
C LEU A 139 -8.55 7.06 -8.86
N ASP A 140 -7.35 7.50 -9.22
CA ASP A 140 -7.16 8.50 -10.25
C ASP A 140 -7.32 7.84 -11.63
N ASN A 141 -8.15 8.42 -12.49
CA ASN A 141 -8.44 7.93 -13.84
C ASN A 141 -9.39 6.73 -13.97
N ALA A 142 -10.26 6.50 -13.00
CA ALA A 142 -11.35 5.55 -13.20
C ALA A 142 -12.26 6.07 -14.33
N VAL A 143 -12.39 5.29 -15.41
CA VAL A 143 -13.25 5.63 -16.56
C VAL A 143 -14.40 4.65 -16.63
N ALA A 144 -15.62 5.19 -16.77
CA ALA A 144 -16.81 4.36 -16.86
C ALA A 144 -16.84 3.56 -18.17
N ILE A 145 -17.02 2.26 -18.06
CA ILE A 145 -17.27 1.37 -19.19
C ILE A 145 -18.74 1.52 -19.61
N SER A 146 -18.98 1.86 -20.86
CA SER A 146 -20.31 2.01 -21.43
C SER A 146 -20.78 0.81 -22.23
N GLY A 147 -19.88 -0.10 -22.56
CA GLY A 147 -20.22 -1.33 -23.30
C GLY A 147 -19.05 -2.29 -23.42
N ALA A 148 -19.39 -3.56 -23.65
CA ALA A 148 -18.44 -4.62 -23.97
C ALA A 148 -19.05 -5.57 -25.02
N THR A 149 -18.27 -5.97 -26.03
CA THR A 149 -18.73 -6.89 -27.06
C THR A 149 -18.64 -8.34 -26.61
N ILE A 150 -19.36 -9.22 -27.32
CA ILE A 150 -19.22 -10.69 -27.22
C ILE A 150 -18.32 -11.14 -28.38
N ALA A 151 -17.05 -10.79 -28.33
CA ALA A 151 -16.08 -11.08 -29.39
C ALA A 151 -14.77 -11.59 -28.80
N ASN A 152 -13.93 -12.18 -29.63
CA ASN A 152 -12.57 -12.54 -29.27
C ASN A 152 -11.61 -11.97 -30.32
N PRO A 153 -10.78 -10.94 -29.99
CA PRO A 153 -10.70 -10.27 -28.71
C PRO A 153 -11.97 -9.49 -28.36
N ILE A 154 -12.21 -9.33 -27.05
CA ILE A 154 -13.33 -8.51 -26.54
C ILE A 154 -12.99 -7.02 -26.78
N VAL A 155 -13.98 -6.23 -27.18
CA VAL A 155 -13.85 -4.79 -27.32
C VAL A 155 -14.62 -4.10 -26.17
N ILE A 156 -13.93 -3.33 -25.37
CA ILE A 156 -14.47 -2.52 -24.29
C ILE A 156 -14.67 -1.09 -24.78
N THR A 157 -15.83 -0.52 -24.55
CA THR A 157 -16.13 0.87 -24.89
C THR A 157 -16.11 1.72 -23.63
N ALA A 158 -15.18 2.65 -23.58
CA ALA A 158 -15.05 3.65 -22.51
C ALA A 158 -14.72 5.01 -23.14
N THR A 159 -15.63 5.97 -23.04
CA THR A 159 -15.49 7.27 -23.69
C THR A 159 -14.39 8.11 -23.02
N SER A 160 -13.50 8.68 -23.82
CA SER A 160 -12.42 9.56 -23.35
C SER A 160 -11.49 8.89 -22.31
N HIS A 161 -11.22 7.61 -22.47
CA HIS A 161 -10.38 6.84 -21.52
C HIS A 161 -8.93 7.30 -21.49
N GLY A 162 -8.38 7.84 -22.58
CA GLY A 162 -7.01 8.37 -22.62
C GLY A 162 -5.89 7.33 -22.59
N TYR A 163 -6.22 6.04 -22.62
CA TYR A 163 -5.24 4.94 -22.64
C TYR A 163 -4.68 4.74 -24.04
N SER A 164 -3.46 4.26 -24.11
CA SER A 164 -2.72 3.91 -25.33
C SER A 164 -2.46 2.41 -25.42
N ASP A 165 -2.12 1.92 -26.60
CA ASP A 165 -1.71 0.51 -26.79
C ASP A 165 -0.53 0.19 -25.87
N GLY A 166 -0.67 -0.88 -25.09
CA GLY A 166 0.30 -1.34 -24.09
C GLY A 166 0.04 -0.87 -22.65
N ASP A 167 -0.94 0.03 -22.42
CA ASP A 167 -1.33 0.41 -21.07
C ASP A 167 -2.04 -0.75 -20.36
N GLU A 168 -1.78 -0.91 -19.09
CA GLU A 168 -2.48 -1.89 -18.25
C GLU A 168 -3.68 -1.24 -17.58
N VAL A 169 -4.84 -1.89 -17.68
CA VAL A 169 -6.10 -1.44 -17.09
C VAL A 169 -6.69 -2.54 -16.23
N TYR A 170 -7.16 -2.18 -15.05
CA TYR A 170 -7.87 -3.07 -14.16
C TYR A 170 -9.37 -2.81 -14.26
N ILE A 171 -10.15 -3.87 -14.51
CA ILE A 171 -11.60 -3.77 -14.68
C ILE A 171 -12.30 -4.24 -13.42
N LYS A 172 -13.24 -3.41 -12.93
CA LYS A 172 -14.08 -3.74 -11.78
C LYS A 172 -15.50 -3.18 -11.95
N ASP A 173 -16.42 -3.71 -11.18
CA ASP A 173 -17.81 -3.24 -11.07
C ASP A 173 -18.56 -3.21 -12.41
N VAL A 174 -18.23 -4.11 -13.35
CA VAL A 174 -18.95 -4.31 -14.61
C VAL A 174 -20.12 -5.27 -14.37
N TYR A 175 -21.32 -4.84 -14.78
CA TYR A 175 -22.54 -5.63 -14.72
C TYR A 175 -22.87 -6.23 -16.09
N GLY A 176 -23.30 -7.49 -16.12
CA GLY A 176 -23.65 -8.23 -17.34
C GLY A 176 -22.45 -8.84 -18.07
N LYS A 177 -21.25 -8.64 -17.55
CA LYS A 177 -19.98 -9.23 -17.98
C LYS A 177 -19.04 -9.36 -16.79
N GLU A 178 -19.54 -10.01 -15.74
CA GLU A 178 -18.87 -10.12 -14.44
C GLU A 178 -17.53 -10.87 -14.54
N GLU A 179 -17.36 -11.70 -15.58
CA GLU A 179 -16.10 -12.39 -15.87
C GLU A 179 -14.92 -11.46 -16.19
N LEU A 180 -15.18 -10.18 -16.46
CA LEU A 180 -14.14 -9.17 -16.68
C LEU A 180 -13.61 -8.57 -15.38
N ASN A 181 -14.39 -8.67 -14.31
CA ASN A 181 -14.04 -8.03 -13.04
C ASN A 181 -12.87 -8.72 -12.37
N GLY A 182 -12.02 -7.93 -11.71
CA GLY A 182 -10.90 -8.43 -10.94
C GLY A 182 -9.69 -8.86 -11.77
N ILE A 183 -9.64 -8.49 -13.04
CA ILE A 183 -8.58 -8.90 -13.97
C ILE A 183 -7.91 -7.66 -14.56
N THR A 184 -6.58 -7.70 -14.67
CA THR A 184 -5.81 -6.70 -15.39
C THR A 184 -5.68 -7.10 -16.86
N TYR A 185 -5.92 -6.15 -17.75
CA TYR A 185 -5.84 -6.31 -19.20
C TYR A 185 -4.85 -5.31 -19.77
N THR A 186 -4.26 -5.65 -20.90
CA THR A 186 -3.45 -4.72 -21.71
C THR A 186 -4.32 -4.16 -22.83
N VAL A 187 -4.32 -2.85 -23.00
CA VAL A 187 -5.02 -2.13 -24.06
C VAL A 187 -4.37 -2.35 -25.42
#